data_8afbcf88c5d0ab9b4d2e4e9b2f9bc49c
#
_entry.id   8afbcf88c5d0ab9b4d2e4e9b2f9bc49c
#
_cell.length_a   1.000
_cell.length_b   1.000
_cell.length_c   1.000
_cell.angle_alpha   90.00
_cell.angle_beta   90.00
_cell.angle_gamma   90.00
#
_symmetry.space_group_name_H-M   'P 1'
#
loop_
_entity.id
_entity.type
_entity.pdbx_description
1 polymer ?
#
loop_
_entity_poly.entity_id
_entity_poly.type
_entity_poly.pdbx_seq_one_letter_code
_entity_poly.pdbx_strand_id
1 'polypeptide(L)'
;MPTPMELAMSYIRNSQNRGQYLGGSTGARGHDTPQGRFVEKRGNSAGHLLNEFDMNQYLNALGVGVPQASLHQDGGRPVMLTEFEEGATAYQPERDYRQVTQDFVPHALIANWDMLGLDNDNALRRPDGDLSYVDVGGAGSYRAQGAPKGRAFGSTVGELDTLRDKNPYELGHITEQDIGQSFDRYGGEDAMYDALPHIHDGQTRKIMRQRIQDVARRVA
;
A
#
# COMPACT_ATOMS: atom_id res chain seq x y z
N MET A 1 -12.75 -2.21 24.96
CA MET A 1 -13.68 -3.00 24.11
C MET A 1 -12.91 -3.41 22.89
N PRO A 2 -13.10 -4.65 22.36
CA PRO A 2 -12.43 -5.06 21.13
C PRO A 2 -12.89 -4.20 19.94
N THR A 3 -11.97 -3.94 19.01
CA THR A 3 -12.27 -3.24 17.76
C THR A 3 -13.13 -4.09 16.81
N PRO A 4 -13.81 -3.49 15.81
CA PRO A 4 -14.54 -4.24 14.79
C PRO A 4 -13.67 -5.32 14.09
N MET A 5 -12.41 -5.00 13.78
CA MET A 5 -11.48 -5.95 13.15
C MET A 5 -11.07 -7.10 14.07
N GLU A 6 -10.90 -6.85 15.38
CA GLU A 6 -10.64 -7.93 16.34
C GLU A 6 -11.83 -8.88 16.47
N LEU A 7 -13.06 -8.36 16.47
CA LEU A 7 -14.28 -9.15 16.47
C LEU A 7 -14.43 -9.94 15.17
N ALA A 8 -14.18 -9.31 14.01
CA ALA A 8 -14.20 -9.97 12.71
C ALA A 8 -13.16 -11.10 12.64
N MET A 9 -11.93 -10.86 13.09
CA MET A 9 -10.90 -11.91 13.12
C MET A 9 -11.26 -13.06 14.04
N SER A 10 -11.89 -12.79 15.20
CA SER A 10 -12.42 -13.84 16.08
C SER A 10 -13.50 -14.66 15.39
N TYR A 11 -14.41 -14.01 14.67
CA TYR A 11 -15.44 -14.67 13.88
C TYR A 11 -14.84 -15.57 12.78
N ILE A 12 -13.90 -15.05 11.99
CA ILE A 12 -13.22 -15.76 10.91
C ILE A 12 -12.54 -17.05 11.43
N ARG A 13 -11.82 -16.96 12.56
CA ARG A 13 -11.14 -18.11 13.19
C ARG A 13 -12.10 -19.22 13.62
N ASN A 14 -13.28 -18.86 14.09
CA ASN A 14 -14.28 -19.81 14.58
C ASN A 14 -15.21 -20.30 13.47
N SER A 15 -15.16 -19.71 12.28
CA SER A 15 -15.97 -20.08 11.13
C SER A 15 -15.40 -21.30 10.41
N GLN A 16 -16.28 -22.18 9.94
CA GLN A 16 -15.91 -23.23 8.97
C GLN A 16 -15.78 -22.69 7.54
N ASN A 17 -16.23 -21.46 7.30
CA ASN A 17 -16.13 -20.80 6.00
C ASN A 17 -14.71 -20.26 5.80
N ARG A 18 -14.03 -20.76 4.77
CA ARG A 18 -12.67 -20.35 4.42
C ARG A 18 -12.58 -19.02 3.66
N GLY A 19 -13.71 -18.33 3.50
CA GLY A 19 -13.79 -17.10 2.72
C GLY A 19 -13.71 -17.32 1.21
N GLN A 20 -14.12 -16.30 0.46
CA GLN A 20 -14.03 -16.24 -0.99
C GLN A 20 -12.60 -15.94 -1.41
N TYR A 21 -11.99 -16.76 -2.27
CA TYR A 21 -10.69 -16.44 -2.85
C TYR A 21 -10.80 -15.23 -3.80
N LEU A 22 -9.98 -14.23 -3.57
CA LEU A 22 -9.98 -12.97 -4.33
C LEU A 22 -8.86 -12.88 -5.38
N GLY A 23 -8.03 -13.93 -5.48
CA GLY A 23 -6.89 -13.93 -6.39
C GLY A 23 -5.59 -13.47 -5.73
N GLY A 24 -4.62 -13.10 -6.58
CA GLY A 24 -3.32 -12.61 -6.15
C GLY A 24 -2.35 -13.71 -5.67
N SER A 25 -1.05 -13.35 -5.65
CA SER A 25 0.03 -14.27 -5.26
C SER A 25 0.09 -14.55 -3.76
N THR A 26 -0.57 -13.73 -2.94
CA THR A 26 -0.58 -13.81 -1.47
C THR A 26 -1.78 -14.56 -0.89
N GLY A 27 -2.71 -15.01 -1.76
CA GLY A 27 -3.86 -15.80 -1.36
C GLY A 27 -4.91 -15.03 -0.57
N ALA A 28 -5.20 -13.79 -0.97
CA ALA A 28 -6.21 -12.93 -0.35
C ALA A 28 -7.60 -13.60 -0.34
N ARG A 29 -8.34 -13.48 0.78
CA ARG A 29 -9.67 -14.03 0.96
C ARG A 29 -10.63 -13.01 1.53
N GLY A 30 -11.79 -12.86 0.87
CA GLY A 30 -12.91 -12.06 1.36
C GLY A 30 -13.76 -12.84 2.36
N HIS A 31 -14.10 -12.21 3.47
CA HIS A 31 -14.95 -12.78 4.52
C HIS A 31 -16.09 -11.85 4.87
N ASP A 32 -17.33 -12.36 4.77
CA ASP A 32 -18.49 -11.67 5.31
C ASP A 32 -18.61 -12.00 6.79
N THR A 33 -18.65 -10.98 7.63
CA THR A 33 -18.74 -11.09 9.09
C THR A 33 -19.88 -10.21 9.63
N PRO A 34 -20.32 -10.41 10.89
CA PRO A 34 -21.30 -9.51 11.52
C PRO A 34 -20.83 -8.05 11.63
N GLN A 35 -19.52 -7.79 11.52
CA GLN A 35 -18.91 -6.45 11.59
C GLN A 35 -18.72 -5.79 10.21
N GLY A 36 -19.03 -6.50 9.13
CA GLY A 36 -18.82 -6.08 7.77
C GLY A 36 -17.98 -7.08 6.97
N ARG A 37 -17.60 -6.68 5.77
CA ARG A 37 -16.76 -7.51 4.89
C ARG A 37 -15.29 -7.11 5.03
N PHE A 38 -14.43 -8.13 5.11
CA PHE A 38 -12.98 -7.95 5.30
C PHE A 38 -12.19 -8.83 4.33
N VAL A 39 -10.95 -8.42 4.07
CA VAL A 39 -9.98 -9.20 3.31
C VAL A 39 -8.90 -9.73 4.26
N GLU A 40 -8.76 -11.04 4.31
CA GLU A 40 -7.69 -11.73 5.02
C GLU A 40 -6.52 -11.96 4.08
N LYS A 41 -5.31 -11.56 4.52
CA LYS A 41 -4.05 -11.82 3.82
C LYS A 41 -3.08 -12.54 4.77
N ARG A 42 -2.39 -13.58 4.25
CA ARG A 42 -1.38 -14.33 5.01
C ARG A 42 0.04 -14.11 4.49
N GLY A 43 0.17 -13.54 3.30
CA GLY A 43 1.45 -13.29 2.65
C GLY A 43 2.22 -14.56 2.26
N ASN A 44 3.30 -14.41 1.52
CA ASN A 44 4.19 -15.53 1.15
C ASN A 44 5.20 -15.89 2.25
N SER A 45 5.40 -14.97 3.18
CA SER A 45 6.16 -15.17 4.42
C SER A 45 5.72 -14.19 5.49
N ALA A 46 6.06 -14.45 6.74
CA ALA A 46 5.79 -13.50 7.83
C ALA A 46 6.44 -12.14 7.58
N GLY A 47 7.69 -12.10 7.11
CA GLY A 47 8.40 -10.85 6.80
C GLY A 47 7.74 -10.06 5.67
N HIS A 48 7.27 -10.75 4.62
CA HIS A 48 6.54 -10.11 3.52
C HIS A 48 5.24 -9.46 4.01
N LEU A 49 4.44 -10.20 4.80
CA LEU A 49 3.18 -9.69 5.33
C LEU A 49 3.37 -8.50 6.29
N LEU A 50 4.37 -8.58 7.18
CA LEU A 50 4.71 -7.49 8.09
C LEU A 50 5.16 -6.23 7.32
N ASN A 51 5.95 -6.41 6.26
CA ASN A 51 6.35 -5.30 5.38
C ASN A 51 5.14 -4.70 4.65
N GLU A 52 4.21 -5.50 4.13
CA GLU A 52 2.96 -5.00 3.52
C GLU A 52 2.15 -4.18 4.51
N PHE A 53 2.00 -4.70 5.74
CA PHE A 53 1.32 -3.99 6.83
C PHE A 53 2.00 -2.65 7.15
N ASP A 54 3.32 -2.62 7.31
CA ASP A 54 4.08 -1.41 7.58
C ASP A 54 3.91 -0.36 6.47
N MET A 55 3.95 -0.77 5.20
CA MET A 55 3.75 0.13 4.06
C MET A 55 2.32 0.67 3.99
N ASN A 56 1.31 -0.17 4.27
CA ASN A 56 -0.08 0.26 4.38
C ASN A 56 -0.24 1.30 5.51
N GLN A 57 0.29 1.04 6.71
CA GLN A 57 0.21 1.97 7.84
C GLN A 57 0.92 3.30 7.56
N TYR A 58 2.07 3.25 6.88
CA TYR A 58 2.81 4.44 6.46
C TYR A 58 2.00 5.30 5.49
N LEU A 59 1.43 4.71 4.44
CA LEU A 59 0.57 5.41 3.48
C LEU A 59 -0.69 5.98 4.16
N ASN A 60 -1.33 5.20 5.03
CA ASN A 60 -2.50 5.66 5.77
C ASN A 60 -2.17 6.86 6.67
N ALA A 61 -1.02 6.85 7.34
CA ALA A 61 -0.55 7.97 8.16
C ALA A 61 -0.30 9.25 7.36
N LEU A 62 0.09 9.13 6.08
CA LEU A 62 0.20 10.24 5.15
C LEU A 62 -1.14 10.72 4.60
N GLY A 63 -2.23 9.97 4.80
CA GLY A 63 -3.54 10.27 4.21
C GLY A 63 -3.71 9.78 2.77
N VAL A 64 -2.82 8.92 2.28
CA VAL A 64 -3.03 8.20 1.01
C VAL A 64 -4.14 7.18 1.20
N GLY A 65 -5.05 7.09 0.25
CA GLY A 65 -6.16 6.15 0.29
C GLY A 65 -5.67 4.70 0.26
N VAL A 66 -5.77 4.01 1.39
CA VAL A 66 -5.54 2.56 1.53
C VAL A 66 -6.62 2.00 2.46
N PRO A 67 -6.99 0.71 2.35
CA PRO A 67 -7.90 0.10 3.30
C PRO A 67 -7.33 0.14 4.72
N GLN A 68 -8.18 0.39 5.73
CA GLN A 68 -7.77 0.23 7.13
C GLN A 68 -7.31 -1.21 7.36
N ALA A 69 -6.21 -1.37 8.07
CA ALA A 69 -5.58 -2.67 8.29
C ALA A 69 -5.29 -2.92 9.76
N SER A 70 -5.37 -4.19 10.15
CA SER A 70 -4.94 -4.67 11.47
C SER A 70 -4.14 -5.95 11.34
N LEU A 71 -3.19 -6.14 12.27
CA LEU A 71 -2.33 -7.30 12.31
C LEU A 71 -2.75 -8.22 13.46
N HIS A 72 -2.90 -9.50 13.16
CA HIS A 72 -3.32 -10.55 14.10
C HIS A 72 -2.35 -11.72 14.08
N GLN A 73 -2.51 -12.65 15.04
CA GLN A 73 -1.77 -13.91 15.08
C GLN A 73 -2.76 -15.08 14.97
N ASP A 74 -2.52 -15.99 14.05
CA ASP A 74 -3.30 -17.23 13.90
C ASP A 74 -2.36 -18.42 13.83
N GLY A 75 -2.45 -19.33 14.81
CA GLY A 75 -1.56 -20.48 14.91
C GLY A 75 -0.08 -20.10 14.95
N GLY A 76 0.28 -18.95 15.54
CA GLY A 76 1.67 -18.46 15.62
C GLY A 76 2.17 -17.78 14.32
N ARG A 77 1.30 -17.58 13.33
CA ARG A 77 1.62 -16.87 12.09
C ARG A 77 0.89 -15.53 12.03
N PRO A 78 1.53 -14.48 11.53
CA PRO A 78 0.85 -13.21 11.33
C PRO A 78 -0.21 -13.33 10.25
N VAL A 79 -1.32 -12.63 10.46
CA VAL A 79 -2.45 -12.49 9.53
C VAL A 79 -2.81 -11.02 9.50
N MET A 80 -2.89 -10.44 8.31
CA MET A 80 -3.38 -9.08 8.11
C MET A 80 -4.86 -9.13 7.71
N LEU A 81 -5.66 -8.33 8.38
CA LEU A 81 -7.06 -8.12 8.02
C LEU A 81 -7.21 -6.66 7.56
N THR A 82 -7.81 -6.47 6.39
CA THR A 82 -8.15 -5.14 5.87
C THR A 82 -9.65 -5.03 5.66
N GLU A 83 -10.17 -3.80 5.74
CA GLU A 83 -11.54 -3.53 5.31
C GLU A 83 -11.68 -3.84 3.82
N PHE A 84 -12.86 -4.34 3.42
CA PHE A 84 -13.20 -4.52 2.02
C PHE A 84 -13.73 -3.20 1.45
N GLU A 85 -13.28 -2.79 0.28
CA GLU A 85 -13.72 -1.55 -0.38
C GLU A 85 -15.10 -1.75 -1.03
N GLU A 86 -16.15 -1.62 -0.22
CA GLU A 86 -17.52 -1.83 -0.65
C GLU A 86 -17.96 -0.79 -1.70
N GLY A 87 -18.56 -1.27 -2.79
CA GLY A 87 -19.05 -0.42 -3.88
C GLY A 87 -17.95 0.27 -4.69
N ALA A 88 -16.68 -0.03 -4.43
CA ALA A 88 -15.59 0.50 -5.23
C ALA A 88 -15.58 -0.10 -6.64
N THR A 89 -15.10 0.67 -7.60
CA THR A 89 -14.95 0.29 -9.01
C THR A 89 -13.48 0.30 -9.41
N ALA A 90 -13.12 -0.47 -10.44
CA ALA A 90 -11.75 -0.47 -10.95
C ALA A 90 -11.30 0.94 -11.40
N TYR A 91 -10.01 1.20 -11.23
CA TYR A 91 -9.34 2.37 -11.77
C TYR A 91 -9.57 2.51 -13.29
N GLN A 92 -9.76 3.74 -13.72
CA GLN A 92 -9.90 4.10 -15.15
C GLN A 92 -8.97 5.27 -15.46
N PRO A 93 -7.95 5.08 -16.33
CA PRO A 93 -6.94 6.11 -16.61
C PRO A 93 -7.53 7.47 -16.92
N GLU A 94 -8.52 7.54 -17.82
CA GLU A 94 -9.12 8.82 -18.31
C GLU A 94 -9.84 9.60 -17.21
N ARG A 95 -10.32 8.89 -16.17
CA ARG A 95 -11.06 9.49 -15.06
C ARG A 95 -10.17 9.82 -13.87
N ASP A 96 -9.25 8.91 -13.56
CA ASP A 96 -8.59 8.84 -12.25
C ASP A 96 -7.12 9.33 -12.29
N TYR A 97 -6.56 9.63 -13.47
CA TYR A 97 -5.15 9.97 -13.66
C TYR A 97 -4.68 11.12 -12.75
N ARG A 98 -5.54 12.11 -12.48
CA ARG A 98 -5.17 13.25 -11.62
C ARG A 98 -4.86 12.82 -10.21
N GLN A 99 -5.64 11.90 -9.66
CA GLN A 99 -5.40 11.41 -8.31
C GLN A 99 -4.16 10.52 -8.26
N VAL A 100 -3.96 9.66 -9.24
CA VAL A 100 -2.72 8.87 -9.37
C VAL A 100 -1.50 9.78 -9.43
N THR A 101 -1.56 10.89 -10.20
CA THR A 101 -0.50 11.91 -10.22
C THR A 101 -0.26 12.52 -8.84
N GLN A 102 -1.32 12.84 -8.11
CA GLN A 102 -1.24 13.40 -6.76
C GLN A 102 -0.66 12.41 -5.75
N ASP A 103 -0.93 11.11 -5.88
CA ASP A 103 -0.50 10.05 -4.98
C ASP A 103 0.87 9.45 -5.37
N PHE A 104 1.47 9.92 -6.46
CA PHE A 104 2.65 9.32 -7.08
C PHE A 104 3.88 9.26 -6.17
N VAL A 105 4.23 10.38 -5.50
CA VAL A 105 5.43 10.45 -4.65
C VAL A 105 5.37 9.51 -3.46
N PRO A 106 4.29 9.40 -2.68
CA PRO A 106 4.18 8.38 -1.62
C PRO A 106 4.42 6.95 -2.13
N HIS A 107 3.88 6.60 -3.29
CA HIS A 107 4.09 5.26 -3.87
C HIS A 107 5.52 5.06 -4.39
N ALA A 108 6.11 6.05 -5.06
CA ALA A 108 7.52 6.01 -5.46
C ALA A 108 8.43 5.89 -4.23
N LEU A 109 8.13 6.64 -3.16
CA LEU A 109 8.90 6.67 -1.93
C LEU A 109 8.98 5.30 -1.23
N ILE A 110 7.89 4.54 -1.22
CA ILE A 110 7.88 3.17 -0.69
C ILE A 110 8.27 2.12 -1.74
N ALA A 111 8.74 2.53 -2.91
CA ALA A 111 9.08 1.64 -4.02
C ALA A 111 7.93 0.68 -4.41
N ASN A 112 6.70 1.19 -4.47
CA ASN A 112 5.54 0.41 -4.91
C ASN A 112 5.48 0.33 -6.43
N TRP A 113 6.16 -0.67 -6.99
CA TRP A 113 6.21 -0.92 -8.44
C TRP A 113 4.88 -1.37 -9.04
N ASP A 114 3.97 -1.81 -8.20
CA ASP A 114 2.70 -2.42 -8.58
C ASP A 114 1.50 -1.59 -8.08
N MET A 115 1.67 -0.26 -8.04
CA MET A 115 0.66 0.63 -7.46
C MET A 115 -0.70 0.55 -8.17
N LEU A 116 -0.72 0.28 -9.47
CA LEU A 116 -1.96 0.14 -10.24
C LEU A 116 -2.35 -1.32 -10.49
N GLY A 117 -1.41 -2.28 -10.36
CA GLY A 117 -1.60 -3.67 -10.78
C GLY A 117 -1.40 -3.87 -12.29
N LEU A 118 -1.26 -5.12 -12.71
CA LEU A 118 -1.08 -5.46 -14.14
C LEU A 118 -2.32 -5.17 -14.97
N ASP A 119 -3.50 -5.32 -14.36
CA ASP A 119 -4.81 -5.11 -15.00
C ASP A 119 -5.52 -3.87 -14.42
N ASN A 120 -4.77 -2.95 -13.81
CA ASN A 120 -5.27 -1.76 -13.10
C ASN A 120 -6.23 -2.11 -11.94
N ASP A 121 -5.98 -3.23 -11.26
CA ASP A 121 -6.84 -3.82 -10.23
C ASP A 121 -6.37 -3.53 -8.79
N ASN A 122 -5.18 -2.92 -8.62
CA ASN A 122 -4.66 -2.52 -7.31
C ASN A 122 -5.11 -1.12 -6.87
N ALA A 123 -5.65 -0.31 -7.76
CA ALA A 123 -6.26 0.97 -7.45
C ALA A 123 -7.76 0.91 -7.70
N LEU A 124 -8.54 1.18 -6.66
CA LEU A 124 -10.00 1.15 -6.71
C LEU A 124 -10.56 2.55 -6.43
N ARG A 125 -11.52 2.99 -7.23
CA ARG A 125 -12.27 4.21 -6.97
C ARG A 125 -13.42 3.93 -6.01
N ARG A 126 -13.38 4.53 -4.84
CA ARG A 126 -14.44 4.48 -3.83
C ARG A 126 -15.69 5.25 -4.27
N PRO A 127 -16.84 4.98 -3.64
CA PRO A 127 -18.07 5.74 -3.89
C PRO A 127 -17.98 7.25 -3.60
N ASP A 128 -17.11 7.66 -2.67
CA ASP A 128 -16.81 9.07 -2.36
C ASP A 128 -15.99 9.78 -3.42
N GLY A 129 -15.42 9.02 -4.35
CA GLY A 129 -14.63 9.53 -5.46
C GLY A 129 -13.12 9.47 -5.24
N ASP A 130 -12.65 9.05 -4.08
CA ASP A 130 -11.23 8.89 -3.80
C ASP A 130 -10.72 7.51 -4.24
N LEU A 131 -9.42 7.42 -4.58
CA LEU A 131 -8.77 6.14 -4.85
C LEU A 131 -8.36 5.46 -3.55
N SER A 132 -8.42 4.13 -3.58
CA SER A 132 -7.87 3.25 -2.56
C SER A 132 -6.93 2.23 -3.20
N TYR A 133 -5.71 2.12 -2.67
CA TYR A 133 -4.69 1.19 -3.17
C TYR A 133 -4.71 -0.06 -2.29
N VAL A 134 -5.29 -1.14 -2.82
CA VAL A 134 -5.67 -2.33 -2.03
C VAL A 134 -4.56 -3.37 -1.89
N ASP A 135 -3.49 -3.28 -2.68
CA ASP A 135 -2.33 -4.18 -2.62
C ASP A 135 -1.02 -3.40 -2.64
N VAL A 136 -0.35 -3.36 -1.50
CA VAL A 136 0.97 -2.77 -1.33
C VAL A 136 2.03 -3.82 -0.99
N GLY A 137 1.75 -5.10 -1.22
CA GLY A 137 2.67 -6.21 -0.95
C GLY A 137 3.97 -6.13 -1.76
N GLY A 138 3.93 -5.48 -2.92
CA GLY A 138 5.10 -5.20 -3.75
C GLY A 138 5.92 -3.97 -3.35
N ALA A 139 5.57 -3.30 -2.24
CA ALA A 139 6.26 -2.11 -1.75
C ALA A 139 7.37 -2.44 -0.73
N GLY A 140 8.14 -1.42 -0.32
CA GLY A 140 9.20 -1.56 0.68
C GLY A 140 10.27 -2.56 0.28
N SER A 141 10.66 -3.40 1.22
CA SER A 141 11.77 -4.34 1.08
C SER A 141 11.45 -5.61 0.28
N TYR A 142 10.21 -5.79 -0.18
CA TYR A 142 9.76 -6.99 -0.88
C TYR A 142 9.18 -6.70 -2.26
N ARG A 143 9.22 -7.69 -3.14
CA ARG A 143 8.49 -7.72 -4.42
C ARG A 143 7.07 -8.26 -4.19
N ALA A 144 6.15 -8.03 -5.11
CA ALA A 144 4.76 -8.50 -5.03
C ALA A 144 4.63 -10.01 -4.74
N GLN A 145 5.56 -10.81 -5.23
CA GLN A 145 5.59 -12.26 -5.01
C GLN A 145 6.38 -12.70 -3.76
N GLY A 146 6.73 -11.76 -2.87
CA GLY A 146 7.36 -12.02 -1.58
C GLY A 146 8.87 -12.23 -1.60
N ALA A 147 9.54 -12.08 -2.75
CA ALA A 147 10.99 -12.10 -2.81
C ALA A 147 11.60 -10.79 -2.27
N PRO A 148 12.64 -10.82 -1.43
CA PRO A 148 13.31 -9.60 -0.98
C PRO A 148 13.90 -8.80 -2.15
N LYS A 149 13.76 -7.46 -2.11
CA LYS A 149 14.37 -6.56 -3.11
C LYS A 149 15.88 -6.38 -2.89
N GLY A 150 16.38 -6.63 -1.68
CA GLY A 150 17.78 -6.40 -1.35
C GLY A 150 18.20 -4.96 -1.65
N ARG A 151 19.31 -4.80 -2.40
CA ARG A 151 19.85 -3.47 -2.74
C ARG A 151 18.94 -2.64 -3.67
N ALA A 152 17.91 -3.23 -4.29
CA ALA A 152 16.97 -2.50 -5.13
C ALA A 152 16.02 -1.60 -4.30
N PHE A 153 15.86 -1.86 -3.00
CA PHE A 153 15.24 -0.93 -2.06
C PHE A 153 16.35 -0.17 -1.31
N GLY A 154 16.96 0.77 -2.00
CA GLY A 154 18.08 1.59 -1.50
C GLY A 154 17.64 3.00 -1.07
N SER A 155 18.63 3.85 -0.79
CA SER A 155 18.43 5.23 -0.31
C SER A 155 17.99 6.22 -1.39
N THR A 156 18.10 5.87 -2.67
CA THR A 156 17.73 6.73 -3.80
C THR A 156 16.35 6.31 -4.32
N VAL A 157 15.50 7.29 -4.63
CA VAL A 157 14.15 7.07 -5.14
C VAL A 157 14.16 7.10 -6.67
N GLY A 158 14.83 6.12 -7.28
CA GLY A 158 14.86 5.95 -8.74
C GLY A 158 13.48 5.62 -9.33
N GLU A 159 12.53 5.25 -8.48
CA GLU A 159 11.14 4.97 -8.85
C GLU A 159 10.43 6.19 -9.41
N LEU A 160 10.83 7.40 -9.04
CA LEU A 160 10.30 8.64 -9.63
C LEU A 160 10.49 8.70 -11.16
N ASP A 161 11.55 8.09 -11.67
CA ASP A 161 11.80 8.00 -13.12
C ASP A 161 11.35 6.67 -13.69
N THR A 162 11.76 5.57 -13.06
CA THR A 162 11.58 4.23 -13.62
C THR A 162 10.12 3.77 -13.64
N LEU A 163 9.25 4.27 -12.74
CA LEU A 163 7.80 4.00 -12.83
C LEU A 163 7.18 4.70 -14.04
N ARG A 164 7.56 5.95 -14.31
CA ARG A 164 7.10 6.70 -15.50
C ARG A 164 7.56 6.05 -16.80
N ASP A 165 8.81 5.63 -16.85
CA ASP A 165 9.41 4.99 -18.03
C ASP A 165 8.79 3.63 -18.34
N LYS A 166 8.44 2.86 -17.31
CA LYS A 166 7.88 1.51 -17.46
C LYS A 166 6.38 1.46 -17.62
N ASN A 167 5.68 2.51 -17.18
CA ASN A 167 4.24 2.67 -17.33
C ASN A 167 3.93 3.98 -18.07
N PRO A 168 4.40 4.13 -19.33
CA PRO A 168 4.33 5.40 -20.05
C PRO A 168 2.89 5.83 -20.34
N TYR A 169 1.96 4.90 -20.44
CA TYR A 169 0.55 5.20 -20.67
C TYR A 169 -0.11 5.77 -19.42
N GLU A 170 0.07 5.15 -18.26
CA GLU A 170 -0.58 5.53 -17.01
C GLU A 170 0.18 6.64 -16.25
N LEU A 171 1.53 6.61 -16.29
CA LEU A 171 2.37 7.47 -15.45
C LEU A 171 3.33 8.38 -16.24
N GLY A 172 3.50 8.14 -17.54
CA GLY A 172 4.47 8.89 -18.38
C GLY A 172 4.14 10.39 -18.54
N HIS A 173 2.92 10.79 -18.24
CA HIS A 173 2.49 12.19 -18.24
C HIS A 173 2.96 13.00 -17.01
N ILE A 174 3.40 12.33 -15.95
CA ILE A 174 3.80 12.95 -14.68
C ILE A 174 5.11 13.74 -14.88
N THR A 175 5.07 15.03 -14.64
CA THR A 175 6.20 15.96 -14.79
C THR A 175 6.97 16.14 -13.47
N GLU A 176 8.13 16.81 -13.53
CA GLU A 176 8.86 17.20 -12.31
C GLU A 176 8.05 18.18 -11.44
N GLN A 177 7.24 19.03 -12.05
CA GLN A 177 6.33 19.90 -11.31
C GLN A 177 5.25 19.09 -10.57
N ASP A 178 4.70 18.04 -11.19
CA ASP A 178 3.73 17.16 -10.55
C ASP A 178 4.36 16.40 -9.37
N ILE A 179 5.64 16.00 -9.49
CA ILE A 179 6.39 15.38 -8.39
C ILE A 179 6.49 16.35 -7.20
N GLY A 180 6.86 17.61 -7.44
CA GLY A 180 6.87 18.64 -6.40
C GLY A 180 5.50 18.83 -5.74
N GLN A 181 4.44 18.94 -6.55
CA GLN A 181 3.07 19.09 -6.05
C GLN A 181 2.59 17.86 -5.27
N SER A 182 2.92 16.65 -5.70
CA SER A 182 2.62 15.41 -4.98
C SER A 182 3.34 15.37 -3.64
N PHE A 183 4.61 15.79 -3.58
CA PHE A 183 5.38 15.86 -2.34
C PHE A 183 4.75 16.85 -1.34
N ASP A 184 4.43 18.07 -1.80
CA ASP A 184 3.84 19.13 -0.97
C ASP A 184 2.42 18.77 -0.49
N ARG A 185 1.63 18.09 -1.33
CA ARG A 185 0.28 17.64 -0.99
C ARG A 185 0.25 16.80 0.28
N TYR A 186 1.26 15.97 0.48
CA TYR A 186 1.37 15.10 1.65
C TYR A 186 2.23 15.69 2.78
N GLY A 187 2.34 17.03 2.81
CA GLY A 187 3.00 17.78 3.87
C GLY A 187 4.53 17.77 3.79
N GLY A 188 5.09 17.39 2.66
CA GLY A 188 6.52 17.45 2.40
C GLY A 188 7.36 16.56 3.33
N GLU A 189 8.60 16.97 3.54
CA GLU A 189 9.59 16.21 4.30
C GLU A 189 9.15 15.94 5.74
N ASP A 190 8.58 16.93 6.42
CA ASP A 190 8.19 16.82 7.84
C ASP A 190 7.11 15.76 8.05
N ALA A 191 6.01 15.81 7.29
CA ALA A 191 4.93 14.84 7.42
C ALA A 191 5.39 13.41 7.07
N MET A 192 6.28 13.28 6.07
CA MET A 192 6.84 11.98 5.70
C MET A 192 7.73 11.41 6.81
N TYR A 193 8.45 12.26 7.56
CA TYR A 193 9.19 11.82 8.75
C TYR A 193 8.26 11.45 9.90
N ASP A 194 7.19 12.21 10.12
CA ASP A 194 6.22 11.97 11.17
C ASP A 194 5.46 10.64 10.97
N ALA A 195 5.33 10.18 9.74
CA ALA A 195 4.75 8.88 9.41
C ALA A 195 5.70 7.68 9.64
N LEU A 196 7.02 7.87 9.74
CA LEU A 196 7.99 6.78 9.91
C LEU A 196 7.77 5.87 11.12
N PRO A 197 7.28 6.32 12.28
CA PRO A 197 6.98 5.45 13.41
C PRO A 197 6.00 4.32 13.11
N HIS A 198 5.18 4.44 12.05
CA HIS A 198 4.25 3.40 11.60
C HIS A 198 4.94 2.22 10.89
N ILE A 199 6.22 2.35 10.55
CA ILE A 199 7.05 1.25 10.03
C ILE A 199 7.75 0.59 11.21
N HIS A 200 7.46 -0.67 11.50
CA HIS A 200 8.03 -1.37 12.66
C HIS A 200 9.47 -1.84 12.41
N ASP A 201 9.80 -2.22 11.16
CA ASP A 201 11.16 -2.64 10.82
C ASP A 201 12.17 -1.47 10.85
N GLY A 202 13.14 -1.54 11.75
CA GLY A 202 14.13 -0.48 11.95
C GLY A 202 15.05 -0.24 10.76
N GLN A 203 15.37 -1.29 9.99
CA GLN A 203 16.19 -1.15 8.78
C GLN A 203 15.40 -0.46 7.66
N THR A 204 14.16 -0.84 7.46
CA THR A 204 13.24 -0.18 6.51
C THR A 204 13.06 1.29 6.88
N ARG A 205 12.81 1.63 8.16
CA ARG A 205 12.74 3.03 8.61
C ARG A 205 14.01 3.83 8.29
N LYS A 206 15.18 3.23 8.48
CA LYS A 206 16.46 3.90 8.16
C LYS A 206 16.58 4.20 6.66
N ILE A 207 16.21 3.26 5.81
CA ILE A 207 16.20 3.43 4.36
C ILE A 207 15.18 4.51 3.97
N MET A 208 13.95 4.43 4.49
CA MET A 208 12.89 5.39 4.21
C MET A 208 13.30 6.83 4.59
N ARG A 209 13.99 7.02 5.71
CA ARG A 209 14.55 8.34 6.07
C ARG A 209 15.47 8.92 5.00
N GLN A 210 16.35 8.10 4.43
CA GLN A 210 17.25 8.52 3.35
C GLN A 210 16.49 8.80 2.04
N ARG A 211 15.46 8.00 1.75
CA ARG A 211 14.60 8.19 0.57
C ARG A 211 13.80 9.50 0.65
N ILE A 212 13.29 9.85 1.83
CA ILE A 212 12.61 11.14 2.05
C ILE A 212 13.57 12.29 1.73
N GLN A 213 14.81 12.25 2.25
CA GLN A 213 15.84 13.26 1.96
C GLN A 213 16.20 13.32 0.47
N ASP A 214 16.19 12.18 -0.22
CA ASP A 214 16.49 12.12 -1.65
C ASP A 214 15.40 12.81 -2.48
N VAL A 215 14.12 12.56 -2.16
CA VAL A 215 12.99 13.26 -2.80
C VAL A 215 13.02 14.75 -2.48
N ALA A 216 13.20 15.13 -1.21
CA ALA A 216 13.25 16.54 -0.81
C ALA A 216 14.33 17.33 -1.57
N ARG A 217 15.52 16.75 -1.78
CA ARG A 217 16.58 17.37 -2.60
C ARG A 217 16.22 17.48 -4.08
N ARG A 218 15.41 16.57 -4.60
CA ARG A 218 15.00 16.58 -6.01
C ARG A 218 13.97 17.66 -6.30
N VAL A 219 13.08 17.95 -5.34
CA VAL A 219 11.98 18.92 -5.51
C VAL A 219 12.33 20.34 -5.03
N ALA A 220 13.46 20.51 -4.33
CA ALA A 220 13.98 21.82 -3.89
C ALA A 220 14.55 22.62 -5.05
#